data_79e13757a588d546cd5491ffd85134fc
#
_entry.id   79e13757a588d546cd5491ffd85134fc
#
_cell.length_a   1.000
_cell.length_b   1.000
_cell.length_c   1.000
_cell.angle_alpha   90.00
_cell.angle_beta   90.00
_cell.angle_gamma   90.00
#
_symmetry.space_group_name_H-M   'P 1'
#
loop_
_entity.id
_entity.type
_entity.pdbx_description
1 polymer ?
#
loop_
_entity_poly.entity_id
_entity_poly.type
_entity_poly.pdbx_seq_one_letter_code
_entity_poly.pdbx_strand_id
1 'polypeptide(L)'
;MASYFPRIGIVGSGAVGTYYGARMALAGADVRFLMRGDLAAVRARGSIVIREQAGTTELKAVKAFGSAAEIGPVDLAVIGLKTTSSSALKGLVQPLLGPQTALFTLQNGLWADEFLAGLFGAGRIMGGLVFMAITRTGPGEVRCFHPGMVSVGEFGGPPIARTHGLVALLKAAGMKAFVVDNLLEARWRKLVWNIPFNGISIAQGGITTDRICSDPRLAGEARGLMLEVQRAAAGFGFMIPDGFVKKQFDVTPPMGPYQPSSLVDYLAGREVEVETIWGEPLRRAQAAGVEMPLLASLYARLRALCPGSPAG
;
A
#
# COMPACT_ATOMS: atom_id res chain seq x y z
N MET A 1 -4.11 17.20 -23.15
CA MET A 1 -5.07 17.62 -22.08
C MET A 1 -4.27 18.11 -20.88
N ALA A 2 -4.70 19.19 -20.22
CA ALA A 2 -4.04 19.64 -19.00
C ALA A 2 -4.16 18.53 -17.93
N SER A 3 -3.05 18.24 -17.24
CA SER A 3 -3.05 17.27 -16.14
C SER A 3 -3.92 17.77 -14.99
N TYR A 4 -4.74 16.90 -14.40
CA TYR A 4 -5.51 17.24 -13.19
C TYR A 4 -4.59 17.59 -12.02
N PHE A 5 -3.39 17.03 -11.99
CA PHE A 5 -2.36 17.26 -10.98
C PHE A 5 -1.07 17.74 -11.65
N PRO A 6 -0.93 19.06 -11.90
CA PRO A 6 0.27 19.62 -12.53
C PRO A 6 1.58 19.35 -11.76
N ARG A 7 1.53 19.35 -10.42
CA ARG A 7 2.69 19.12 -9.55
C ARG A 7 2.43 18.01 -8.55
N ILE A 8 3.32 17.01 -8.51
CA ILE A 8 3.17 15.83 -7.67
C ILE A 8 4.38 15.71 -6.74
N GLY A 9 4.12 15.56 -5.43
CA GLY A 9 5.15 15.26 -4.43
C GLY A 9 5.10 13.79 -4.01
N ILE A 10 6.25 13.11 -3.98
CA ILE A 10 6.35 11.75 -3.46
C ILE A 10 6.92 11.79 -2.05
N VAL A 11 6.11 11.44 -1.06
CA VAL A 11 6.49 11.33 0.35
C VAL A 11 6.73 9.86 0.67
N GLY A 12 8.01 9.49 0.81
CA GLY A 12 8.39 8.09 1.00
C GLY A 12 8.84 7.42 -0.29
N SER A 13 10.09 7.69 -0.67
CA SER A 13 10.77 7.10 -1.84
C SER A 13 11.30 5.70 -1.53
N GLY A 14 10.44 4.83 -0.95
CA GLY A 14 10.63 3.39 -0.85
C GLY A 14 10.34 2.71 -2.20
N ALA A 15 10.16 1.37 -2.20
CA ALA A 15 9.90 0.63 -3.46
C ALA A 15 8.66 1.17 -4.20
N VAL A 16 7.53 1.28 -3.50
CA VAL A 16 6.24 1.69 -4.09
C VAL A 16 6.28 3.16 -4.52
N GLY A 17 6.67 4.08 -3.63
CA GLY A 17 6.70 5.52 -3.95
C GLY A 17 7.68 5.85 -5.08
N THR A 18 8.86 5.19 -5.11
CA THR A 18 9.84 5.36 -6.20
C THR A 18 9.26 4.88 -7.53
N TYR A 19 8.62 3.71 -7.56
CA TYR A 19 8.03 3.16 -8.78
C TYR A 19 6.90 4.04 -9.32
N TYR A 20 5.90 4.35 -8.48
CA TYR A 20 4.75 5.18 -8.91
C TYR A 20 5.19 6.57 -9.35
N GLY A 21 6.07 7.21 -8.57
CA GLY A 21 6.61 8.52 -8.93
C GLY A 21 7.38 8.51 -10.24
N ALA A 22 8.26 7.54 -10.43
CA ALA A 22 9.06 7.44 -11.66
C ALA A 22 8.19 7.14 -12.89
N ARG A 23 7.18 6.26 -12.76
CA ARG A 23 6.22 5.99 -13.85
C ARG A 23 5.42 7.23 -14.24
N MET A 24 4.90 7.99 -13.27
CA MET A 24 4.20 9.25 -13.55
C MET A 24 5.12 10.29 -14.18
N ALA A 25 6.38 10.38 -13.72
CA ALA A 25 7.37 11.31 -14.31
C ALA A 25 7.72 10.92 -15.75
N LEU A 26 7.89 9.64 -16.05
CA LEU A 26 8.11 9.13 -17.42
C LEU A 26 6.92 9.42 -18.36
N ALA A 27 5.71 9.52 -17.81
CA ALA A 27 4.51 9.94 -18.53
C ALA A 27 4.38 11.48 -18.66
N GLY A 28 5.39 12.24 -18.23
CA GLY A 28 5.47 13.70 -18.40
C GLY A 28 4.93 14.54 -17.23
N ALA A 29 4.57 13.93 -16.09
CA ALA A 29 4.15 14.67 -14.90
C ALA A 29 5.35 15.37 -14.20
N ASP A 30 5.12 16.56 -13.60
CA ASP A 30 6.12 17.23 -12.73
C ASP A 30 6.17 16.54 -11.37
N VAL A 31 7.00 15.51 -11.25
CA VAL A 31 7.14 14.70 -10.02
C VAL A 31 8.38 15.12 -9.25
N ARG A 32 8.19 15.38 -7.96
CA ARG A 32 9.22 15.80 -7.00
C ARG A 32 9.34 14.77 -5.89
N PHE A 33 10.53 14.21 -5.73
CA PHE A 33 10.78 13.13 -4.79
C PHE A 33 11.37 13.65 -3.49
N LEU A 34 10.69 13.45 -2.37
CA LEU A 34 11.27 13.66 -1.04
C LEU A 34 12.12 12.43 -0.69
N MET A 35 13.42 12.60 -0.60
CA MET A 35 14.40 11.53 -0.34
C MET A 35 15.26 11.87 0.88
N ARG A 36 15.61 10.86 1.65
CA ARG A 36 16.59 10.95 2.75
C ARG A 36 17.88 10.20 2.38
N GLY A 37 17.97 8.93 2.71
CA GLY A 37 19.17 8.12 2.49
C GLY A 37 19.57 7.93 1.02
N ASP A 38 18.61 8.03 0.09
CA ASP A 38 18.87 7.86 -1.35
C ASP A 38 19.29 9.16 -2.06
N LEU A 39 19.13 10.32 -1.40
CA LEU A 39 19.28 11.63 -2.04
C LEU A 39 20.63 11.83 -2.70
N ALA A 40 21.72 11.59 -1.96
CA ALA A 40 23.07 11.77 -2.45
C ALA A 40 23.37 10.89 -3.66
N ALA A 41 23.01 9.61 -3.59
CA ALA A 41 23.25 8.64 -4.65
C ALA A 41 22.40 8.97 -5.90
N VAL A 42 21.13 9.33 -5.72
CA VAL A 42 20.24 9.70 -6.84
C VAL A 42 20.71 10.99 -7.50
N ARG A 43 21.11 12.00 -6.73
CA ARG A 43 21.69 13.25 -7.28
C ARG A 43 22.99 13.00 -8.05
N ALA A 44 23.88 12.18 -7.51
CA ALA A 44 25.15 11.85 -8.17
C ALA A 44 24.95 11.07 -9.47
N ARG A 45 24.02 10.11 -9.50
CA ARG A 45 23.68 9.35 -10.71
C ARG A 45 22.82 10.14 -11.69
N GLY A 46 22.02 11.09 -11.19
CA GLY A 46 21.05 11.88 -11.97
C GLY A 46 19.81 11.08 -12.40
N SER A 47 19.60 9.88 -11.86
CA SER A 47 18.51 9.01 -12.33
C SER A 47 17.92 8.08 -11.26
N ILE A 48 16.68 7.61 -11.55
CA ILE A 48 16.00 6.50 -10.89
C ILE A 48 15.92 5.33 -11.89
N VAL A 49 16.18 4.11 -11.42
CA VAL A 49 16.21 2.90 -12.25
C VAL A 49 15.05 1.98 -11.87
N ILE A 50 14.25 1.58 -12.86
CA ILE A 50 13.19 0.59 -12.74
C ILE A 50 13.59 -0.65 -13.54
N ARG A 51 13.70 -1.80 -12.88
CA ARG A 51 13.96 -3.10 -13.50
C ARG A 51 12.67 -3.92 -13.53
N GLU A 52 12.25 -4.34 -14.71
CA GLU A 52 11.05 -5.15 -14.94
C GLU A 52 11.40 -6.36 -15.81
N GLN A 53 10.47 -7.30 -15.96
CA GLN A 53 10.65 -8.44 -16.89
C GLN A 53 10.86 -7.97 -18.35
N ALA A 54 10.20 -6.90 -18.74
CA ALA A 54 10.30 -6.30 -20.07
C ALA A 54 11.62 -5.55 -20.33
N GLY A 55 12.44 -5.35 -19.29
CA GLY A 55 13.71 -4.63 -19.39
C GLY A 55 13.93 -3.62 -18.28
N THR A 56 14.91 -2.75 -18.51
CA THR A 56 15.27 -1.67 -17.57
C THR A 56 14.86 -0.32 -18.15
N THR A 57 14.15 0.46 -17.34
CA THR A 57 13.79 1.84 -17.65
C THR A 57 14.50 2.79 -16.71
N GLU A 58 15.02 3.89 -17.22
CA GLU A 58 15.72 4.91 -16.45
C GLU A 58 14.99 6.25 -16.56
N LEU A 59 14.55 6.79 -15.44
CA LEU A 59 14.09 8.17 -15.34
C LEU A 59 15.29 9.06 -15.11
N LYS A 60 15.66 9.89 -16.09
CA LYS A 60 16.72 10.90 -16.00
C LYS A 60 16.20 12.24 -15.47
N ALA A 61 17.11 13.14 -15.10
CA ALA A 61 16.80 14.49 -14.60
C ALA A 61 15.81 14.49 -13.42
N VAL A 62 16.06 13.60 -12.45
CA VAL A 62 15.20 13.42 -11.28
C VAL A 62 15.17 14.68 -10.41
N LYS A 63 13.97 15.19 -10.11
CA LYS A 63 13.76 16.28 -9.15
C LYS A 63 13.73 15.71 -7.73
N ALA A 64 14.91 15.52 -7.12
CA ALA A 64 15.08 14.96 -5.78
C ALA A 64 15.44 16.03 -4.76
N PHE A 65 14.72 16.05 -3.63
CA PHE A 65 14.80 17.05 -2.58
C PHE A 65 15.04 16.40 -1.21
N GLY A 66 15.80 17.09 -0.35
CA GLY A 66 16.12 16.63 1.00
C GLY A 66 15.04 16.98 2.02
N SER A 67 14.27 18.02 1.76
CA SER A 67 13.19 18.46 2.65
C SER A 67 11.91 18.74 1.88
N ALA A 68 10.77 18.59 2.57
CA ALA A 68 9.46 18.91 2.01
C ALA A 68 9.30 20.42 1.75
N ALA A 69 9.98 21.26 2.52
CA ALA A 69 9.98 22.72 2.33
C ALA A 69 10.61 23.14 0.99
N GLU A 70 11.68 22.44 0.54
CA GLU A 70 12.27 22.66 -0.78
C GLU A 70 11.32 22.29 -1.94
N ILE A 71 10.43 21.32 -1.72
CA ILE A 71 9.41 20.93 -2.71
C ILE A 71 8.32 22.01 -2.81
N GLY A 72 7.88 22.53 -1.66
CA GLY A 72 6.77 23.46 -1.54
C GLY A 72 5.41 22.85 -1.89
N PRO A 73 4.35 23.67 -1.96
CA PRO A 73 2.99 23.18 -2.23
C PRO A 73 2.85 22.42 -3.56
N VAL A 74 2.09 21.32 -3.52
CA VAL A 74 1.81 20.44 -4.66
C VAL A 74 0.31 20.25 -4.86
N ASP A 75 -0.10 19.75 -6.03
CA ASP A 75 -1.51 19.44 -6.30
C ASP A 75 -1.87 18.05 -5.78
N LEU A 76 -0.90 17.11 -5.82
CA LEU A 76 -1.03 15.75 -5.30
C LEU A 76 0.22 15.38 -4.47
N ALA A 77 0.03 14.99 -3.21
CA ALA A 77 1.07 14.34 -2.43
C ALA A 77 0.79 12.83 -2.35
N VAL A 78 1.67 12.02 -2.92
CA VAL A 78 1.60 10.56 -2.88
C VAL A 78 2.38 10.05 -1.68
N ILE A 79 1.70 9.35 -0.78
CA ILE A 79 2.26 8.83 0.47
C ILE A 79 2.60 7.35 0.27
N GLY A 80 3.90 7.09 0.08
CA GLY A 80 4.48 5.74 -0.06
C GLY A 80 5.29 5.29 1.15
N LEU A 81 5.21 6.04 2.27
CA LEU A 81 5.78 5.61 3.56
C LEU A 81 4.97 4.46 4.14
N LYS A 82 5.62 3.58 4.88
CA LYS A 82 4.92 2.56 5.68
C LYS A 82 4.18 3.21 6.85
N THR A 83 3.14 2.54 7.34
CA THR A 83 2.36 2.99 8.48
C THR A 83 3.19 3.07 9.77
N THR A 84 4.24 2.28 9.90
CA THR A 84 5.22 2.34 10.99
C THR A 84 5.98 3.68 11.08
N SER A 85 5.98 4.48 10.01
CA SER A 85 6.59 5.82 9.97
C SER A 85 5.56 6.96 10.09
N SER A 86 4.34 6.70 10.54
CA SER A 86 3.22 7.66 10.53
C SER A 86 3.45 8.87 11.44
N SER A 87 4.21 8.76 12.51
CA SER A 87 4.58 9.88 13.40
C SER A 87 5.30 11.02 12.67
N ALA A 88 6.03 10.70 11.60
CA ALA A 88 6.74 11.70 10.79
C ALA A 88 5.84 12.42 9.76
N LEU A 89 4.65 11.88 9.45
CA LEU A 89 3.83 12.33 8.33
C LEU A 89 3.41 13.79 8.44
N LYS A 90 3.07 14.26 9.65
CA LYS A 90 2.67 15.67 9.85
C LYS A 90 3.75 16.63 9.36
N GLY A 91 4.98 16.44 9.79
CA GLY A 91 6.10 17.30 9.39
C GLY A 91 6.49 17.19 7.91
N LEU A 92 6.33 15.99 7.32
CA LEU A 92 6.69 15.74 5.93
C LEU A 92 5.62 16.21 4.95
N VAL A 93 4.35 16.20 5.33
CA VAL A 93 3.23 16.54 4.43
C VAL A 93 2.84 18.01 4.54
N GLN A 94 2.87 18.60 5.75
CA GLN A 94 2.43 19.98 5.99
C GLN A 94 3.05 21.02 5.01
N PRO A 95 4.35 20.99 4.70
CA PRO A 95 4.94 21.95 3.77
C PRO A 95 4.50 21.78 2.30
N LEU A 96 3.90 20.61 1.97
CA LEU A 96 3.41 20.29 0.62
C LEU A 96 1.96 20.74 0.40
N LEU A 97 1.28 21.18 1.45
CA LEU A 97 -0.14 21.53 1.37
C LEU A 97 -0.37 22.93 0.81
N GLY A 98 -1.10 22.99 -0.28
CA GLY A 98 -1.82 24.17 -0.76
C GLY A 98 -3.33 24.04 -0.47
N PRO A 99 -4.13 25.02 -0.89
CA PRO A 99 -5.57 25.03 -0.65
C PRO A 99 -6.30 23.77 -1.19
N GLN A 100 -5.86 23.26 -2.34
CA GLN A 100 -6.50 22.15 -3.06
C GLN A 100 -5.67 20.87 -3.11
N THR A 101 -4.56 20.78 -2.37
CA THR A 101 -3.70 19.58 -2.38
C THR A 101 -4.48 18.34 -1.99
N ALA A 102 -4.50 17.34 -2.85
CA ALA A 102 -4.98 16.00 -2.54
C ALA A 102 -3.86 15.14 -1.96
N LEU A 103 -4.20 14.26 -1.03
CA LEU A 103 -3.28 13.29 -0.42
C LEU A 103 -3.68 11.89 -0.87
N PHE A 104 -2.80 11.19 -1.56
CA PHE A 104 -3.03 9.85 -2.07
C PHE A 104 -2.16 8.86 -1.32
N THR A 105 -2.74 8.09 -0.39
CA THR A 105 -1.98 7.10 0.37
C THR A 105 -1.98 5.74 -0.30
N LEU A 106 -0.79 5.14 -0.40
CA LEU A 106 -0.56 3.77 -0.90
C LEU A 106 -0.32 2.77 0.25
N GLN A 107 -0.54 3.19 1.47
CA GLN A 107 -0.34 2.40 2.69
C GLN A 107 -1.33 1.23 2.77
N ASN A 108 -0.89 0.12 3.35
CA ASN A 108 -1.69 -1.09 3.52
C ASN A 108 -2.54 -1.08 4.80
N GLY A 109 -3.49 -2.01 4.84
CA GLY A 109 -4.34 -2.22 6.02
C GLY A 109 -5.48 -1.22 6.13
N LEU A 110 -6.04 -1.14 7.33
CA LEU A 110 -6.99 -0.12 7.76
C LEU A 110 -6.25 0.97 8.54
N TRP A 111 -6.93 2.05 8.91
CA TRP A 111 -6.41 3.15 9.75
C TRP A 111 -5.73 4.30 8.99
N ALA A 112 -4.90 4.04 7.97
CA ALA A 112 -4.09 5.10 7.33
C ALA A 112 -4.92 6.25 6.75
N ASP A 113 -6.06 5.95 6.14
CA ASP A 113 -6.94 6.97 5.53
C ASP A 113 -7.54 7.88 6.61
N GLU A 114 -8.02 7.31 7.72
CA GLU A 114 -8.60 8.04 8.85
C GLU A 114 -7.55 8.84 9.62
N PHE A 115 -6.37 8.27 9.82
CA PHE A 115 -5.26 8.97 10.44
C PHE A 115 -4.86 10.23 9.66
N LEU A 116 -4.75 10.10 8.34
CA LEU A 116 -4.46 11.24 7.46
C LEU A 116 -5.63 12.24 7.42
N ALA A 117 -6.86 11.75 7.45
CA ALA A 117 -8.07 12.60 7.51
C ALA A 117 -8.10 13.43 8.80
N GLY A 118 -7.73 12.83 9.94
CA GLY A 118 -7.61 13.52 11.21
C GLY A 118 -6.51 14.59 11.24
N LEU A 119 -5.39 14.36 10.53
CA LEU A 119 -4.28 15.32 10.49
C LEU A 119 -4.51 16.47 9.50
N PHE A 120 -5.12 16.20 8.33
CA PHE A 120 -5.11 17.12 7.19
C PHE A 120 -6.48 17.46 6.62
N GLY A 121 -7.54 16.85 7.17
CA GLY A 121 -8.92 17.02 6.72
C GLY A 121 -9.37 15.94 5.74
N ALA A 122 -10.54 15.35 6.00
CA ALA A 122 -11.12 14.23 5.25
C ALA A 122 -11.24 14.51 3.74
N GLY A 123 -11.65 15.74 3.39
CA GLY A 123 -11.86 16.15 1.99
C GLY A 123 -10.59 16.14 1.12
N ARG A 124 -9.40 15.90 1.69
CA ARG A 124 -8.15 15.78 0.93
C ARG A 124 -7.76 14.35 0.61
N ILE A 125 -8.34 13.36 1.29
CA ILE A 125 -7.78 12.01 1.34
C ILE A 125 -8.34 11.13 0.23
N MET A 126 -7.42 10.51 -0.51
CA MET A 126 -7.65 9.44 -1.47
C MET A 126 -6.82 8.23 -1.06
N GLY A 127 -7.36 7.04 -1.17
CA GLY A 127 -6.64 5.80 -0.89
C GLY A 127 -6.35 4.98 -2.14
N GLY A 128 -5.21 4.33 -2.14
CA GLY A 128 -4.79 3.39 -3.17
C GLY A 128 -4.61 1.98 -2.63
N LEU A 129 -5.23 1.01 -3.28
CA LEU A 129 -5.02 -0.41 -3.01
C LEU A 129 -4.09 -0.98 -4.05
N VAL A 130 -2.83 -1.15 -3.68
CA VAL A 130 -1.77 -1.62 -4.58
C VAL A 130 -1.67 -3.14 -4.51
N PHE A 131 -1.75 -3.80 -5.65
CA PHE A 131 -1.50 -5.23 -5.84
C PHE A 131 -0.32 -5.37 -6.78
N MET A 132 0.89 -5.48 -6.25
CA MET A 132 2.12 -5.60 -7.04
C MET A 132 3.21 -6.31 -6.26
N ALA A 133 4.17 -6.90 -6.99
CA ALA A 133 5.39 -7.44 -6.41
C ALA A 133 6.57 -6.55 -6.78
N ILE A 134 7.06 -5.79 -5.82
CA ILE A 134 8.17 -4.84 -6.02
C ILE A 134 9.10 -4.84 -4.81
N THR A 135 10.39 -4.69 -5.07
CA THR A 135 11.39 -4.52 -4.03
C THR A 135 12.36 -3.39 -4.38
N ARG A 136 12.93 -2.77 -3.36
CA ARG A 136 14.03 -1.82 -3.51
C ARG A 136 15.34 -2.61 -3.59
N THR A 137 16.13 -2.38 -4.63
CA THR A 137 17.40 -3.07 -4.87
C THR A 137 18.63 -2.21 -4.58
N GLY A 138 18.44 -0.89 -4.44
CA GLY A 138 19.49 0.06 -4.14
C GLY A 138 18.95 1.48 -3.98
N PRO A 139 19.79 2.48 -3.73
CA PRO A 139 19.40 3.88 -3.69
C PRO A 139 18.80 4.33 -5.03
N GLY A 140 17.51 4.71 -5.02
CA GLY A 140 16.77 5.07 -6.24
C GLY A 140 16.65 3.93 -7.27
N GLU A 141 16.76 2.67 -6.85
CA GLU A 141 16.59 1.51 -7.70
C GLU A 141 15.50 0.57 -7.19
N VAL A 142 14.62 0.17 -8.08
CA VAL A 142 13.52 -0.74 -7.78
C VAL A 142 13.45 -1.85 -8.81
N ARG A 143 13.12 -3.07 -8.36
CA ARG A 143 12.79 -4.20 -9.22
C ARG A 143 11.33 -4.55 -9.05
N CYS A 144 10.58 -4.47 -10.14
CA CYS A 144 9.17 -4.85 -10.20
C CYS A 144 9.07 -6.23 -10.87
N PHE A 145 8.70 -7.25 -10.09
CA PHE A 145 8.49 -8.61 -10.57
C PHE A 145 7.11 -8.77 -11.21
N HIS A 146 6.13 -8.02 -10.71
CA HIS A 146 4.77 -8.01 -11.23
C HIS A 146 4.16 -6.62 -11.01
N PRO A 147 3.88 -5.86 -12.09
CA PRO A 147 3.38 -4.49 -11.98
C PRO A 147 1.96 -4.42 -11.41
N GLY A 148 1.20 -5.53 -11.52
CA GLY A 148 -0.11 -5.68 -10.91
C GLY A 148 -1.10 -4.60 -11.29
N MET A 149 -1.84 -4.11 -10.28
CA MET A 149 -2.84 -3.04 -10.44
C MET A 149 -2.96 -2.17 -9.20
N VAL A 150 -3.60 -1.01 -9.37
CA VAL A 150 -4.00 -0.13 -8.27
C VAL A 150 -5.46 0.25 -8.40
N SER A 151 -6.19 0.14 -7.31
CA SER A 151 -7.56 0.68 -7.19
C SER A 151 -7.53 1.96 -6.38
N VAL A 152 -8.23 3.00 -6.84
CA VAL A 152 -8.23 4.34 -6.27
C VAL A 152 -9.63 4.70 -5.82
N GLY A 153 -9.78 5.18 -4.60
CA GLY A 153 -11.06 5.65 -4.04
C GLY A 153 -10.92 6.90 -3.17
N GLU A 154 -12.04 7.57 -2.92
CA GLU A 154 -12.13 8.69 -2.01
C GLU A 154 -12.36 8.22 -0.57
N PHE A 155 -11.79 8.91 0.40
CA PHE A 155 -12.11 8.68 1.80
C PHE A 155 -13.48 9.25 2.15
N GLY A 156 -14.37 8.39 2.62
CA GLY A 156 -15.69 8.80 3.14
C GLY A 156 -16.72 9.24 2.08
N GLY A 157 -16.45 9.01 0.79
CA GLY A 157 -17.38 9.40 -0.27
C GLY A 157 -17.21 8.62 -1.57
N PRO A 158 -18.08 8.84 -2.54
CA PRO A 158 -17.99 8.27 -3.88
C PRO A 158 -16.86 8.93 -4.69
N PRO A 159 -16.45 8.32 -5.81
CA PRO A 159 -15.48 8.90 -6.73
C PRO A 159 -15.92 10.26 -7.27
N ILE A 160 -14.99 11.19 -7.36
CA ILE A 160 -15.20 12.53 -7.92
C ILE A 160 -14.20 12.79 -9.06
N ALA A 161 -14.25 13.98 -9.68
CA ALA A 161 -13.42 14.31 -10.85
C ALA A 161 -11.91 14.05 -10.63
N ARG A 162 -11.36 14.36 -9.45
CA ARG A 162 -9.95 14.12 -9.15
C ARG A 162 -9.60 12.62 -9.08
N THR A 163 -10.54 11.77 -8.64
CA THR A 163 -10.34 10.30 -8.60
C THR A 163 -10.15 9.76 -10.02
N HIS A 164 -11.02 10.17 -10.94
CA HIS A 164 -10.92 9.84 -12.35
C HIS A 164 -9.67 10.43 -13.00
N GLY A 165 -9.31 11.68 -12.64
CA GLY A 165 -8.08 12.33 -13.09
C GLY A 165 -6.82 11.56 -12.67
N LEU A 166 -6.77 11.08 -11.42
CA LEU A 166 -5.64 10.26 -10.94
C LEU A 166 -5.57 8.90 -11.66
N VAL A 167 -6.70 8.23 -11.82
CA VAL A 167 -6.74 6.96 -12.56
C VAL A 167 -6.30 7.14 -14.02
N ALA A 168 -6.71 8.23 -14.66
CA ALA A 168 -6.28 8.56 -16.03
C ALA A 168 -4.76 8.79 -16.10
N LEU A 169 -4.18 9.53 -15.14
CA LEU A 169 -2.74 9.74 -15.04
C LEU A 169 -1.98 8.42 -14.84
N LEU A 170 -2.45 7.56 -13.93
CA LEU A 170 -1.83 6.26 -13.67
C LEU A 170 -1.89 5.34 -14.91
N LYS A 171 -3.00 5.35 -15.66
CA LYS A 171 -3.12 4.62 -16.94
C LYS A 171 -2.18 5.18 -18.00
N ALA A 172 -2.07 6.49 -18.13
CA ALA A 172 -1.12 7.14 -19.04
C ALA A 172 0.34 6.79 -18.69
N ALA A 173 0.63 6.57 -17.41
CA ALA A 173 1.92 6.09 -16.91
C ALA A 173 2.15 4.58 -17.10
N GLY A 174 1.28 3.89 -17.84
CA GLY A 174 1.39 2.46 -18.17
C GLY A 174 0.95 1.51 -17.06
N MET A 175 0.25 2.01 -16.04
CA MET A 175 -0.22 1.19 -14.91
C MET A 175 -1.67 0.76 -15.11
N LYS A 176 -2.03 -0.45 -14.66
CA LYS A 176 -3.43 -0.89 -14.58
C LYS A 176 -4.06 -0.20 -13.37
N ALA A 177 -4.94 0.77 -13.61
CA ALA A 177 -5.59 1.55 -12.56
C ALA A 177 -7.11 1.52 -12.72
N PHE A 178 -7.83 1.46 -11.58
CA PHE A 178 -9.28 1.36 -11.50
C PHE A 178 -9.82 2.32 -10.44
N VAL A 179 -11.04 2.79 -10.64
CA VAL A 179 -11.80 3.51 -9.62
C VAL A 179 -12.56 2.50 -8.78
N VAL A 180 -12.67 2.74 -7.47
CA VAL A 180 -13.58 2.01 -6.58
C VAL A 180 -14.61 2.97 -5.99
N ASP A 181 -15.85 2.51 -5.88
CA ASP A 181 -16.97 3.34 -5.40
C ASP A 181 -16.90 3.56 -3.89
N ASN A 182 -16.38 2.58 -3.14
CA ASN A 182 -16.20 2.64 -1.70
C ASN A 182 -14.79 2.18 -1.31
N LEU A 183 -13.98 3.12 -0.82
CA LEU A 183 -12.59 2.84 -0.44
C LEU A 183 -12.50 1.86 0.74
N LEU A 184 -13.34 2.01 1.76
CA LEU A 184 -13.29 1.16 2.95
C LEU A 184 -13.70 -0.29 2.62
N GLU A 185 -14.75 -0.48 1.80
CA GLU A 185 -15.11 -1.80 1.29
C GLU A 185 -13.94 -2.44 0.52
N ALA A 186 -13.31 -1.67 -0.39
CA ALA A 186 -12.18 -2.16 -1.16
C ALA A 186 -10.99 -2.55 -0.26
N ARG A 187 -10.76 -1.82 0.84
CA ARG A 187 -9.75 -2.20 1.84
C ARG A 187 -10.09 -3.53 2.53
N TRP A 188 -11.32 -3.73 2.97
CA TRP A 188 -11.76 -5.02 3.52
C TRP A 188 -11.59 -6.16 2.53
N ARG A 189 -11.96 -5.96 1.26
CA ARG A 189 -11.75 -6.94 0.19
C ARG A 189 -10.28 -7.32 0.02
N LYS A 190 -9.36 -6.35 0.11
CA LYS A 190 -7.92 -6.61 0.04
C LYS A 190 -7.43 -7.41 1.25
N LEU A 191 -7.96 -7.16 2.43
CA LEU A 191 -7.60 -7.88 3.65
C LEU A 191 -7.99 -9.35 3.63
N VAL A 192 -8.98 -9.77 2.83
CA VAL A 192 -9.32 -11.19 2.61
C VAL A 192 -8.10 -12.00 2.19
N TRP A 193 -7.23 -11.43 1.37
CA TRP A 193 -5.98 -12.07 0.96
C TRP A 193 -4.80 -11.71 1.88
N ASN A 194 -4.67 -10.43 2.25
CA ASN A 194 -3.49 -9.94 2.97
C ASN A 194 -3.37 -10.57 4.36
N ILE A 195 -4.44 -10.65 5.12
CA ILE A 195 -4.41 -11.19 6.49
C ILE A 195 -3.87 -12.62 6.54
N PRO A 196 -4.46 -13.60 5.81
CA PRO A 196 -3.97 -14.96 5.89
C PRO A 196 -2.57 -15.13 5.31
N PHE A 197 -2.35 -14.70 4.07
CA PHE A 197 -1.11 -15.06 3.38
C PHE A 197 0.12 -14.33 3.90
N ASN A 198 0.02 -13.04 4.25
CA ASN A 198 1.12 -12.35 4.92
C ASN A 198 1.35 -12.91 6.34
N GLY A 199 0.27 -13.11 7.10
CA GLY A 199 0.38 -13.50 8.51
C GLY A 199 0.88 -14.92 8.71
N ILE A 200 0.29 -15.90 8.02
CA ILE A 200 0.71 -17.30 8.12
C ILE A 200 2.16 -17.46 7.62
N SER A 201 2.54 -16.79 6.54
CA SER A 201 3.92 -16.82 6.04
C SER A 201 4.94 -16.44 7.12
N ILE A 202 4.70 -15.39 7.88
CA ILE A 202 5.55 -14.95 8.99
C ILE A 202 5.45 -15.92 10.16
N ALA A 203 4.22 -16.25 10.59
CA ALA A 203 3.95 -17.06 11.78
C ALA A 203 4.46 -18.51 11.67
N GLN A 204 4.74 -19.00 10.45
CA GLN A 204 5.34 -20.30 10.16
C GLN A 204 6.86 -20.20 9.86
N GLY A 205 7.53 -19.13 10.30
CA GLY A 205 8.98 -19.00 10.18
C GLY A 205 9.48 -18.58 8.81
N GLY A 206 8.66 -17.95 7.99
CA GLY A 206 9.09 -17.37 6.71
C GLY A 206 8.78 -18.22 5.48
N ILE A 207 7.66 -18.96 5.49
CA ILE A 207 7.26 -19.80 4.35
C ILE A 207 6.58 -18.99 3.23
N THR A 208 6.63 -19.50 2.01
CA THR A 208 6.00 -18.94 0.82
C THR A 208 4.53 -19.41 0.65
N THR A 209 3.79 -18.74 -0.23
CA THR A 209 2.35 -18.99 -0.40
C THR A 209 2.04 -20.40 -0.91
N ASP A 210 2.90 -21.00 -1.75
CA ASP A 210 2.76 -22.37 -2.22
C ASP A 210 2.79 -23.39 -1.07
N ARG A 211 3.64 -23.15 -0.05
CA ARG A 211 3.73 -23.99 1.16
C ARG A 211 2.46 -23.87 2.01
N ILE A 212 1.85 -22.69 2.09
CA ILE A 212 0.57 -22.52 2.78
C ILE A 212 -0.53 -23.27 2.03
N CYS A 213 -0.57 -23.16 0.71
CA CYS A 213 -1.62 -23.77 -0.11
C CYS A 213 -1.50 -25.31 -0.18
N SER A 214 -0.28 -25.87 -0.11
CA SER A 214 -0.03 -27.30 -0.21
C SER A 214 -0.20 -28.06 1.12
N ASP A 215 -0.14 -27.38 2.26
CA ASP A 215 -0.41 -27.98 3.58
C ASP A 215 -1.92 -27.86 3.89
N PRO A 216 -2.67 -28.99 4.04
CA PRO A 216 -4.12 -28.95 4.29
C PRO A 216 -4.51 -28.17 5.56
N ARG A 217 -3.69 -28.20 6.61
CA ARG A 217 -3.93 -27.50 7.87
C ARG A 217 -3.78 -25.99 7.66
N LEU A 218 -2.69 -25.54 7.02
CA LEU A 218 -2.45 -24.12 6.76
C LEU A 218 -3.44 -23.55 5.74
N ALA A 219 -3.80 -24.32 4.72
CA ALA A 219 -4.84 -23.95 3.76
C ALA A 219 -6.21 -23.80 4.45
N GLY A 220 -6.52 -24.67 5.43
CA GLY A 220 -7.71 -24.54 6.27
C GLY A 220 -7.68 -23.30 7.15
N GLU A 221 -6.55 -23.01 7.81
CA GLU A 221 -6.34 -21.77 8.59
C GLU A 221 -6.52 -20.51 7.71
N ALA A 222 -5.94 -20.50 6.51
CA ALA A 222 -6.06 -19.38 5.58
C ALA A 222 -7.51 -19.13 5.16
N ARG A 223 -8.26 -20.18 4.79
CA ARG A 223 -9.69 -20.07 4.45
C ARG A 223 -10.53 -19.60 5.63
N GLY A 224 -10.26 -20.11 6.83
CA GLY A 224 -10.92 -19.67 8.06
C GLY A 224 -10.74 -18.18 8.33
N LEU A 225 -9.50 -17.66 8.19
CA LEU A 225 -9.18 -16.25 8.31
C LEU A 225 -9.89 -15.40 7.24
N MET A 226 -9.95 -15.88 5.99
CA MET A 226 -10.69 -15.19 4.92
C MET A 226 -12.17 -15.04 5.26
N LEU A 227 -12.79 -16.08 5.80
CA LEU A 227 -14.19 -16.05 6.22
C LEU A 227 -14.42 -15.15 7.44
N GLU A 228 -13.46 -15.06 8.37
CA GLU A 228 -13.53 -14.08 9.47
C GLU A 228 -13.52 -12.65 8.93
N VAL A 229 -12.62 -12.32 7.98
CA VAL A 229 -12.60 -11.01 7.33
C VAL A 229 -13.91 -10.71 6.59
N GLN A 230 -14.47 -11.68 5.90
CA GLN A 230 -15.76 -11.55 5.21
C GLN A 230 -16.88 -11.20 6.20
N ARG A 231 -16.97 -11.93 7.33
CA ARG A 231 -17.97 -11.64 8.39
C ARG A 231 -17.75 -10.26 9.02
N ALA A 232 -16.50 -9.90 9.28
CA ALA A 232 -16.17 -8.56 9.82
C ALA A 232 -16.61 -7.45 8.87
N ALA A 233 -16.31 -7.58 7.58
CA ALA A 233 -16.77 -6.63 6.56
C ALA A 233 -18.31 -6.50 6.52
N ALA A 234 -19.03 -7.60 6.65
CA ALA A 234 -20.49 -7.59 6.71
C ALA A 234 -21.03 -6.83 7.93
N GLY A 235 -20.34 -6.85 9.08
CA GLY A 235 -20.63 -6.03 10.25
C GLY A 235 -20.58 -4.51 9.98
N PHE A 236 -19.90 -4.09 8.91
CA PHE A 236 -19.86 -2.70 8.42
C PHE A 236 -20.77 -2.47 7.20
N GLY A 237 -21.63 -3.44 6.85
CA GLY A 237 -22.53 -3.35 5.70
C GLY A 237 -21.87 -3.72 4.36
N PHE A 238 -20.65 -4.22 4.34
CA PHE A 238 -19.94 -4.60 3.11
C PHE A 238 -20.08 -6.09 2.82
N MET A 239 -21.00 -6.42 1.92
CA MET A 239 -21.23 -7.81 1.54
C MET A 239 -20.19 -8.29 0.54
N ILE A 240 -19.19 -9.04 1.03
CA ILE A 240 -18.17 -9.69 0.20
C ILE A 240 -18.73 -11.05 -0.24
N PRO A 241 -18.92 -11.32 -1.55
CA PRO A 241 -19.49 -12.59 -2.00
C PRO A 241 -18.55 -13.78 -1.73
N ASP A 242 -19.12 -14.98 -1.45
CA ASP A 242 -18.35 -16.22 -1.26
C ASP A 242 -17.47 -16.54 -2.47
N GLY A 243 -17.99 -16.31 -3.67
CA GLY A 243 -17.22 -16.47 -4.91
C GLY A 243 -15.97 -15.58 -4.98
N PHE A 244 -16.01 -14.38 -4.36
CA PHE A 244 -14.83 -13.52 -4.25
C PHE A 244 -13.80 -14.16 -3.30
N VAL A 245 -14.23 -14.61 -2.12
CA VAL A 245 -13.34 -15.24 -1.12
C VAL A 245 -12.68 -16.48 -1.73
N LYS A 246 -13.50 -17.35 -2.37
CA LYS A 246 -12.99 -18.53 -3.08
C LYS A 246 -11.96 -18.15 -4.14
N LYS A 247 -12.25 -17.14 -4.97
CA LYS A 247 -11.34 -16.66 -6.01
C LYS A 247 -10.01 -16.18 -5.42
N GLN A 248 -10.02 -15.46 -4.28
CA GLN A 248 -8.78 -14.99 -3.65
C GLN A 248 -7.88 -16.15 -3.22
N PHE A 249 -8.46 -17.26 -2.77
CA PHE A 249 -7.69 -18.47 -2.49
C PHE A 249 -7.20 -19.15 -3.77
N ASP A 250 -8.07 -19.34 -4.75
CA ASP A 250 -7.79 -20.11 -5.99
C ASP A 250 -6.70 -19.47 -6.86
N VAL A 251 -6.55 -18.13 -6.84
CA VAL A 251 -5.50 -17.42 -7.60
C VAL A 251 -4.12 -17.51 -6.94
N THR A 252 -4.02 -18.01 -5.70
CA THR A 252 -2.78 -18.04 -4.94
C THR A 252 -1.85 -19.21 -5.32
N PRO A 253 -2.28 -20.47 -5.46
CA PRO A 253 -1.42 -21.57 -5.85
C PRO A 253 -0.64 -21.34 -7.17
N PRO A 254 -1.24 -20.76 -8.23
CA PRO A 254 -0.51 -20.43 -9.46
C PRO A 254 0.60 -19.39 -9.30
N MET A 255 0.64 -18.63 -8.20
CA MET A 255 1.71 -17.67 -7.92
C MET A 255 3.04 -18.37 -7.56
N GLY A 256 3.01 -19.69 -7.28
CA GLY A 256 4.19 -20.45 -6.89
C GLY A 256 4.76 -20.01 -5.53
N PRO A 257 6.09 -20.04 -5.36
CA PRO A 257 6.79 -19.68 -4.12
C PRO A 257 6.81 -18.16 -3.91
N TYR A 258 5.63 -17.55 -3.92
CA TYR A 258 5.49 -16.10 -3.76
C TYR A 258 5.74 -15.69 -2.29
N GLN A 259 6.49 -14.62 -2.12
CA GLN A 259 6.74 -13.96 -0.84
C GLN A 259 5.83 -12.73 -0.71
N PRO A 260 4.81 -12.75 0.16
CA PRO A 260 4.00 -11.57 0.42
C PRO A 260 4.80 -10.40 0.99
N SER A 261 4.31 -9.17 0.81
CA SER A 261 5.06 -7.96 1.15
C SER A 261 5.54 -7.90 2.61
N SER A 262 4.69 -8.32 3.56
CA SER A 262 5.06 -8.33 4.98
C SER A 262 6.10 -9.41 5.29
N LEU A 263 6.07 -10.54 4.57
CA LEU A 263 7.12 -11.56 4.68
C LEU A 263 8.47 -11.04 4.20
N VAL A 264 8.49 -10.33 3.06
CA VAL A 264 9.73 -9.69 2.53
C VAL A 264 10.31 -8.72 3.55
N ASP A 265 9.47 -7.98 4.27
CA ASP A 265 9.93 -7.08 5.33
C ASP A 265 10.49 -7.84 6.53
N TYR A 266 9.76 -8.86 6.98
CA TYR A 266 10.16 -9.72 8.10
C TYR A 266 11.52 -10.39 7.87
N LEU A 267 11.68 -11.04 6.72
CA LEU A 267 12.94 -11.71 6.35
C LEU A 267 14.12 -10.75 6.20
N ALA A 268 13.86 -9.51 5.84
CA ALA A 268 14.88 -8.47 5.74
C ALA A 268 15.13 -7.73 7.06
N GLY A 269 14.56 -8.17 8.19
CA GLY A 269 14.67 -7.51 9.49
C GLY A 269 14.09 -6.11 9.52
N ARG A 270 13.15 -5.79 8.61
CA ARG A 270 12.45 -4.50 8.58
C ARG A 270 11.17 -4.58 9.41
N GLU A 271 10.74 -3.45 9.86
CA GLU A 271 9.50 -3.29 10.59
C GLU A 271 8.29 -3.74 9.76
N VAL A 272 7.44 -4.60 10.35
CA VAL A 272 6.23 -5.15 9.75
C VAL A 272 5.02 -4.32 10.21
N GLU A 273 4.07 -4.04 9.32
CA GLU A 273 2.86 -3.25 9.59
C GLU A 273 1.79 -4.07 10.35
N VAL A 274 2.17 -4.64 11.51
CA VAL A 274 1.35 -5.59 12.28
C VAL A 274 0.02 -4.96 12.72
N GLU A 275 0.07 -3.72 13.19
CA GLU A 275 -1.12 -3.06 13.74
C GLU A 275 -2.17 -2.77 12.66
N THR A 276 -1.76 -2.26 11.51
CA THR A 276 -2.71 -1.83 10.47
C THR A 276 -3.27 -2.96 9.62
N ILE A 277 -2.55 -4.09 9.53
CA ILE A 277 -3.00 -5.25 8.72
C ILE A 277 -3.78 -6.26 9.57
N TRP A 278 -3.42 -6.46 10.83
CA TRP A 278 -4.06 -7.48 11.69
C TRP A 278 -4.72 -6.87 12.94
N GLY A 279 -4.05 -5.96 13.64
CA GLY A 279 -4.54 -5.35 14.87
C GLY A 279 -5.78 -4.50 14.66
N GLU A 280 -5.75 -3.57 13.70
CA GLU A 280 -6.87 -2.67 13.46
C GLU A 280 -8.13 -3.38 12.93
N PRO A 281 -8.05 -4.31 11.96
CA PRO A 281 -9.21 -5.11 11.58
C PRO A 281 -9.82 -5.89 12.75
N LEU A 282 -8.99 -6.44 13.65
CA LEU A 282 -9.47 -7.14 14.84
C LEU A 282 -10.21 -6.19 15.78
N ARG A 283 -9.63 -5.02 16.10
CA ARG A 283 -10.27 -4.02 16.96
C ARG A 283 -11.62 -3.56 16.40
N ARG A 284 -11.68 -3.28 15.10
CA ARG A 284 -12.92 -2.87 14.44
C ARG A 284 -13.98 -3.95 14.48
N ALA A 285 -13.62 -5.20 14.18
CA ALA A 285 -14.56 -6.31 14.26
C ALA A 285 -15.13 -6.46 15.68
N GLN A 286 -14.26 -6.42 16.71
CA GLN A 286 -14.68 -6.47 18.11
C GLN A 286 -15.62 -5.33 18.49
N ALA A 287 -15.33 -4.11 18.03
CA ALA A 287 -16.20 -2.95 18.26
C ALA A 287 -17.57 -3.09 17.57
N ALA A 288 -17.64 -3.83 16.47
CA ALA A 288 -18.88 -4.19 15.76
C ALA A 288 -19.55 -5.46 16.28
N GLY A 289 -19.04 -6.07 17.36
CA GLY A 289 -19.60 -7.31 17.94
C GLY A 289 -19.32 -8.57 17.09
N VAL A 290 -18.33 -8.53 16.21
CA VAL A 290 -17.96 -9.67 15.36
C VAL A 290 -16.70 -10.34 15.90
N GLU A 291 -16.82 -11.63 16.22
CA GLU A 291 -15.69 -12.44 16.70
C GLU A 291 -14.78 -12.87 15.56
N MET A 292 -13.45 -12.75 15.78
CA MET A 292 -12.40 -13.18 14.87
C MET A 292 -11.33 -13.99 15.63
N PRO A 293 -11.65 -15.19 16.14
CA PRO A 293 -10.74 -15.95 17.01
C PRO A 293 -9.46 -16.42 16.29
N LEU A 294 -9.52 -16.76 15.00
CA LEU A 294 -8.33 -17.12 14.22
C LEU A 294 -7.43 -15.88 14.02
N LEU A 295 -8.02 -14.73 13.71
CA LEU A 295 -7.25 -13.50 13.58
C LEU A 295 -6.64 -13.08 14.92
N ALA A 296 -7.36 -13.18 16.03
CA ALA A 296 -6.83 -12.87 17.36
C ALA A 296 -5.61 -13.75 17.70
N SER A 297 -5.69 -15.06 17.43
CA SER A 297 -4.59 -16.00 17.60
C SER A 297 -3.39 -15.65 16.71
N LEU A 298 -3.64 -15.39 15.41
CA LEU A 298 -2.59 -15.03 14.46
C LEU A 298 -1.92 -13.71 14.86
N TYR A 299 -2.70 -12.68 15.23
CA TYR A 299 -2.19 -11.38 15.66
C TYR A 299 -1.30 -11.48 16.89
N ALA A 300 -1.69 -12.27 17.90
CA ALA A 300 -0.86 -12.50 19.07
C ALA A 300 0.50 -13.12 18.72
N ARG A 301 0.51 -14.11 17.81
CA ARG A 301 1.75 -14.73 17.29
C ARG A 301 2.64 -13.70 16.56
N LEU A 302 2.05 -12.87 15.71
CA LEU A 302 2.77 -11.84 14.96
C LEU A 302 3.36 -10.76 15.88
N ARG A 303 2.62 -10.35 16.92
CA ARG A 303 3.14 -9.42 17.94
C ARG A 303 4.38 -9.95 18.65
N ALA A 304 4.41 -11.26 18.93
CA ALA A 304 5.57 -11.90 19.55
C ALA A 304 6.78 -11.99 18.61
N LEU A 305 6.53 -12.22 17.31
CA LEU A 305 7.59 -12.38 16.30
C LEU A 305 8.12 -11.05 15.74
N CYS A 306 7.34 -9.99 15.80
CA CYS A 306 7.65 -8.66 15.27
C CYS A 306 7.60 -7.61 16.40
N PRO A 307 8.47 -7.70 17.42
CA PRO A 307 8.50 -6.69 18.50
C PRO A 307 8.97 -5.36 17.91
N GLY A 308 8.27 -4.27 18.23
CA GLY A 308 8.60 -2.93 17.75
C GLY A 308 7.63 -2.34 16.74
N SER A 309 6.61 -3.09 16.31
CA SER A 309 5.48 -2.48 15.61
C SER A 309 4.74 -1.58 16.60
N PRO A 310 4.76 -0.23 16.47
CA PRO A 310 4.09 0.65 17.43
C PRO A 310 2.60 0.31 17.43
N ALA A 311 2.02 0.25 18.63
CA ALA A 311 0.56 0.34 18.77
C ALA A 311 0.14 1.68 18.16
N GLY A 312 -0.75 1.65 17.17
CA GLY A 312 -1.23 2.82 16.45
C GLY A 312 -1.99 3.79 17.35
#